data_0ee4acc2b79aa626434ec07822956d2b
#
_entry.id   0ee4acc2b79aa626434ec07822956d2b
#
_cell.length_a   1.000
_cell.length_b   1.000
_cell.length_c   1.000
_cell.angle_alpha   90.00
_cell.angle_beta   90.00
_cell.angle_gamma   90.00
#
_symmetry.space_group_name_H-M   'P 1'
#
loop_
_entity.id
_entity.type
_entity.pdbx_description
1 polymer ?
#
loop_
_entity_poly.entity_id
_entity_poly.type
_entity_poly.pdbx_seq_one_letter_code
_entity_poly.pdbx_strand_id
1 'polypeptide(L)'
;MLVLGAAMLALAGAASLVFAAQPDRAALPGRQVRVAAIAIGFGGDHEAKMKLATEHLHAAGKAGADIACLPEEFAGTGAEPIPGPTTEAVAKLAKQYNMYVICPLREQAGPEQYNTAVLLDRRGEIAGRYRKVFVFWGEGLNVSREGVKTFDADFGRIAILTCFDLNYAELWQECDALGAEIVFWPSAYGGGSPLNAYATLYRYYVVPVGEGNLIDATGKTLENVEKPLPKQFVATLDLDRTFIHKDFNGEKVARLLKERKDEVALERHFAMEGWWLLKATKPGVHVRDLCKEYKIETLREYQHRSRREINEARKEGRRV
;
A
#
# COMPACT_ATOMS: atom_id res chain seq x y z
N MET A 1 50.92 46.55 16.65
CA MET A 1 50.30 45.61 15.68
C MET A 1 49.23 44.87 16.45
N LEU A 2 47.99 45.33 16.32
CA LEU A 2 46.78 44.64 16.87
C LEU A 2 46.24 43.72 15.81
N VAL A 3 46.06 42.43 16.11
CA VAL A 3 45.35 41.46 15.29
C VAL A 3 43.95 41.31 15.86
N LEU A 4 42.94 41.81 15.15
CA LEU A 4 41.53 41.55 15.42
C LEU A 4 41.14 40.17 14.91
N GLY A 5 40.75 39.24 15.78
CA GLY A 5 40.12 38.01 15.45
C GLY A 5 38.61 38.21 15.30
N ALA A 6 38.10 38.02 14.07
CA ALA A 6 36.66 37.98 13.82
C ALA A 6 36.10 36.59 14.15
N ALA A 7 35.26 36.51 15.16
CA ALA A 7 34.48 35.29 15.45
C ALA A 7 33.24 35.26 14.52
N MET A 8 33.19 34.30 13.59
CA MET A 8 31.97 34.00 12.86
C MET A 8 31.02 33.17 13.74
N LEU A 9 29.93 33.80 14.15
CA LEU A 9 28.77 33.06 14.70
C LEU A 9 28.03 32.39 13.53
N ALA A 10 28.07 31.07 13.44
CA ALA A 10 27.22 30.31 12.60
C ALA A 10 25.81 30.19 13.23
N LEU A 11 24.88 30.99 12.76
CA LEU A 11 23.45 30.77 13.05
C LEU A 11 22.97 29.52 12.33
N ALA A 12 22.84 28.41 13.07
CA ALA A 12 22.10 27.24 12.61
C ALA A 12 20.60 27.58 12.66
N GLY A 13 20.06 27.98 11.54
CA GLY A 13 18.63 28.15 11.35
C GLY A 13 17.94 26.79 11.40
N ALA A 14 17.26 26.49 12.51
CA ALA A 14 16.31 25.37 12.56
C ALA A 14 15.12 25.73 11.64
N ALA A 15 15.09 25.15 10.45
CA ALA A 15 13.93 25.20 9.58
C ALA A 15 12.80 24.44 10.29
N SER A 16 11.89 25.15 10.94
CA SER A 16 10.63 24.58 11.42
C SER A 16 9.83 24.13 10.22
N LEU A 17 9.74 22.82 10.01
CA LEU A 17 8.82 22.24 9.05
C LEU A 17 7.40 22.60 9.49
N VAL A 18 6.81 23.62 8.86
CA VAL A 18 5.40 23.97 9.03
C VAL A 18 4.63 22.91 8.25
N PHE A 19 4.13 21.88 8.94
CA PHE A 19 3.14 20.98 8.36
C PHE A 19 1.87 21.79 8.16
N ALA A 20 1.45 21.96 6.90
CA ALA A 20 0.14 22.51 6.60
C ALA A 20 -0.93 21.67 7.31
N ALA A 21 -1.92 22.32 7.90
CA ALA A 21 -3.05 21.62 8.50
C ALA A 21 -3.64 20.67 7.44
N GLN A 22 -3.65 19.35 7.74
CA GLN A 22 -4.22 18.36 6.83
C GLN A 22 -5.72 18.63 6.72
N PRO A 23 -6.30 18.61 5.50
CA PRO A 23 -7.74 18.74 5.35
C PRO A 23 -8.44 17.61 6.11
N ASP A 24 -9.59 17.93 6.71
CA ASP A 24 -10.44 16.89 7.29
C ASP A 24 -10.84 15.90 6.19
N ARG A 25 -10.29 14.69 6.26
CA ARG A 25 -10.50 13.66 5.23
C ARG A 25 -11.95 13.17 5.19
N ALA A 26 -12.69 13.30 6.30
CA ALA A 26 -14.13 13.01 6.31
C ALA A 26 -14.92 14.00 5.45
N ALA A 27 -14.37 15.18 5.16
CA ALA A 27 -14.95 16.17 4.26
C ALA A 27 -14.58 15.96 2.79
N LEU A 28 -13.73 14.97 2.48
CA LEU A 28 -13.33 14.64 1.10
C LEU A 28 -14.25 13.55 0.52
N PRO A 29 -14.53 13.56 -0.80
CA PRO A 29 -15.25 12.47 -1.44
C PRO A 29 -14.40 11.20 -1.48
N GLY A 30 -15.07 10.03 -1.61
CA GLY A 30 -14.44 8.74 -1.68
C GLY A 30 -13.96 8.18 -0.34
N ARG A 31 -13.07 7.19 -0.38
CA ARG A 31 -12.42 6.58 0.79
C ARG A 31 -10.95 6.94 0.82
N GLN A 32 -10.63 8.02 1.48
CA GLN A 32 -9.29 8.58 1.51
C GLN A 32 -8.41 7.87 2.53
N VAL A 33 -7.31 7.27 2.06
CA VAL A 33 -6.30 6.59 2.89
C VAL A 33 -4.94 7.22 2.66
N ARG A 34 -4.29 7.63 3.74
CA ARG A 34 -2.96 8.24 3.66
C ARG A 34 -1.89 7.21 3.97
N VAL A 35 -1.06 6.90 2.99
CA VAL A 35 0.00 5.90 3.08
C VAL A 35 1.37 6.55 3.15
N ALA A 36 2.28 5.95 3.92
CA ALA A 36 3.68 6.36 3.99
C ALA A 36 4.60 5.18 3.62
N ALA A 37 5.39 5.33 2.56
CA ALA A 37 6.48 4.43 2.20
C ALA A 37 7.80 5.00 2.73
N ILE A 38 8.54 4.21 3.51
CA ILE A 38 9.79 4.63 4.18
C ILE A 38 10.95 3.85 3.59
N ALA A 39 11.69 4.45 2.64
CA ALA A 39 12.73 3.79 1.85
C ALA A 39 14.14 4.00 2.44
N ILE A 40 14.33 3.75 3.74
CA ILE A 40 15.59 3.95 4.48
C ILE A 40 16.65 2.88 4.20
N GLY A 41 16.38 1.97 3.29
CA GLY A 41 17.29 0.93 2.85
C GLY A 41 17.29 -0.31 3.73
N PHE A 42 17.86 -1.36 3.18
CA PHE A 42 17.97 -2.72 3.72
C PHE A 42 19.22 -2.86 4.60
N GLY A 43 19.14 -3.67 5.64
CA GLY A 43 20.30 -4.09 6.46
C GLY A 43 21.05 -2.96 7.14
N GLY A 44 22.19 -3.27 7.73
CA GLY A 44 23.07 -2.34 8.43
C GLY A 44 23.07 -2.54 9.94
N ASP A 45 23.66 -1.58 10.67
CA ASP A 45 23.68 -1.60 12.13
C ASP A 45 22.28 -1.43 12.70
N HIS A 46 21.89 -2.33 13.61
CA HIS A 46 20.53 -2.42 14.16
C HIS A 46 20.14 -1.11 14.89
N GLU A 47 20.99 -0.59 15.76
CA GLU A 47 20.68 0.59 16.58
C GLU A 47 20.50 1.83 15.68
N ALA A 48 21.42 2.03 14.73
CA ALA A 48 21.34 3.12 13.77
C ALA A 48 20.07 3.02 12.90
N LYS A 49 19.69 1.83 12.46
CA LYS A 49 18.49 1.59 11.67
C LYS A 49 17.22 1.78 12.48
N MET A 50 17.17 1.33 13.73
CA MET A 50 16.03 1.56 14.62
C MET A 50 15.84 3.05 14.92
N LYS A 51 16.93 3.80 15.14
CA LYS A 51 16.88 5.26 15.31
C LYS A 51 16.29 5.93 14.07
N LEU A 52 16.79 5.59 12.90
CA LEU A 52 16.33 6.15 11.62
C LEU A 52 14.85 5.80 11.34
N ALA A 53 14.46 4.54 11.55
CA ALA A 53 13.07 4.11 11.41
C ALA A 53 12.13 4.85 12.37
N THR A 54 12.56 5.04 13.62
CA THR A 54 11.81 5.80 14.63
C THR A 54 11.58 7.25 14.18
N GLU A 55 12.61 7.92 13.66
CA GLU A 55 12.51 9.28 13.14
C GLU A 55 11.51 9.38 11.97
N HIS A 56 11.58 8.44 11.04
CA HIS A 56 10.67 8.38 9.90
C HIS A 56 9.22 8.03 10.30
N LEU A 57 9.02 7.13 11.27
CA LEU A 57 7.69 6.82 11.79
C LEU A 57 7.08 8.01 12.53
N HIS A 58 7.87 8.79 13.28
CA HIS A 58 7.41 10.05 13.84
C HIS A 58 6.97 11.05 12.76
N ALA A 59 7.72 11.16 11.68
CA ALA A 59 7.37 12.05 10.57
C ALA A 59 6.10 11.56 9.84
N ALA A 60 5.95 10.24 9.60
CA ALA A 60 4.74 9.66 9.01
C ALA A 60 3.50 9.92 9.88
N GLY A 61 3.62 9.71 11.20
CA GLY A 61 2.53 9.98 12.14
C GLY A 61 2.15 11.46 12.20
N LYS A 62 3.11 12.37 12.22
CA LYS A 62 2.85 13.82 12.14
C LYS A 62 2.23 14.23 10.81
N ALA A 63 2.56 13.55 9.71
CA ALA A 63 1.93 13.75 8.41
C ALA A 63 0.51 13.13 8.34
N GLY A 64 0.01 12.51 9.42
CA GLY A 64 -1.33 11.92 9.49
C GLY A 64 -1.48 10.65 8.65
N ALA A 65 -0.43 9.84 8.51
CA ALA A 65 -0.52 8.56 7.83
C ALA A 65 -1.50 7.62 8.54
N ASP A 66 -2.33 6.92 7.77
CA ASP A 66 -3.16 5.82 8.27
C ASP A 66 -2.34 4.54 8.40
N ILE A 67 -1.37 4.37 7.48
CA ILE A 67 -0.46 3.25 7.47
C ILE A 67 0.91 3.67 6.97
N ALA A 68 1.95 3.19 7.65
CA ALA A 68 3.34 3.32 7.23
C ALA A 68 3.94 1.94 6.95
N CYS A 69 4.81 1.84 5.94
CA CYS A 69 5.53 0.62 5.64
C CYS A 69 7.04 0.88 5.66
N LEU A 70 7.77 0.10 6.46
CA LEU A 70 9.23 0.07 6.52
C LEU A 70 9.78 -0.87 5.42
N PRO A 71 11.05 -0.72 5.00
CA PRO A 71 11.62 -1.60 3.98
C PRO A 71 11.90 -3.01 4.50
N GLU A 72 12.11 -3.94 3.58
CA GLU A 72 12.49 -5.33 3.87
C GLU A 72 13.68 -5.39 4.84
N GLU A 73 13.57 -6.20 5.91
CA GLU A 73 14.61 -6.41 6.93
C GLU A 73 15.32 -5.11 7.36
N PHE A 74 14.55 -4.03 7.53
CA PHE A 74 15.09 -2.68 7.77
C PHE A 74 16.00 -2.58 8.99
N ALA A 75 15.75 -3.39 10.02
CA ALA A 75 16.49 -3.39 11.27
C ALA A 75 17.75 -4.27 11.24
N GLY A 76 18.13 -4.79 10.07
CA GLY A 76 19.28 -5.69 9.91
C GLY A 76 18.86 -7.16 9.81
N THR A 77 19.88 -8.03 9.71
CA THR A 77 19.70 -9.48 9.49
C THR A 77 19.68 -10.31 10.78
N GLY A 78 19.68 -9.69 11.94
CA GLY A 78 19.49 -10.37 13.22
C GLY A 78 18.06 -10.89 13.34
N ALA A 79 17.89 -12.19 13.58
CA ALA A 79 16.58 -12.80 13.76
C ALA A 79 16.09 -12.63 15.21
N GLU A 80 14.81 -12.30 15.36
CA GLU A 80 14.17 -12.18 16.67
C GLU A 80 12.78 -12.85 16.68
N PRO A 81 12.26 -13.24 17.85
CA PRO A 81 10.89 -13.75 17.95
C PRO A 81 9.86 -12.64 17.61
N ILE A 82 8.65 -13.04 17.26
CA ILE A 82 7.51 -12.14 17.08
C ILE A 82 6.42 -12.54 18.10
N PRO A 83 6.06 -11.63 19.07
CA PRO A 83 6.65 -10.30 19.31
C PRO A 83 8.10 -10.35 19.81
N GLY A 84 8.84 -9.27 19.56
CA GLY A 84 10.22 -9.09 19.97
C GLY A 84 10.62 -7.62 20.02
N PRO A 85 11.88 -7.28 20.35
CA PRO A 85 12.32 -5.91 20.63
C PRO A 85 11.98 -4.93 19.51
N THR A 86 12.18 -5.30 18.25
CA THR A 86 11.88 -4.45 17.09
C THR A 86 10.37 -4.20 16.96
N THR A 87 9.57 -5.27 16.98
CA THR A 87 8.10 -5.15 16.86
C THR A 87 7.50 -4.37 18.03
N GLU A 88 7.99 -4.56 19.25
CA GLU A 88 7.53 -3.82 20.44
C GLU A 88 7.87 -2.32 20.38
N ALA A 89 9.05 -1.97 19.87
CA ALA A 89 9.44 -0.57 19.69
C ALA A 89 8.56 0.11 18.63
N VAL A 90 8.32 -0.55 17.50
CA VAL A 90 7.47 -0.04 16.41
C VAL A 90 6.00 0.03 16.83
N ALA A 91 5.51 -0.94 17.63
CA ALA A 91 4.15 -0.98 18.17
C ALA A 91 3.80 0.25 19.02
N LYS A 92 4.77 0.75 19.81
CA LYS A 92 4.59 1.99 20.59
C LYS A 92 4.32 3.19 19.69
N LEU A 93 5.00 3.28 18.54
CA LEU A 93 4.81 4.35 17.57
C LEU A 93 3.48 4.21 16.80
N ALA A 94 3.11 2.98 16.42
CA ALA A 94 1.81 2.69 15.84
C ALA A 94 0.68 3.20 16.75
N LYS A 95 0.72 2.85 18.02
CA LYS A 95 -0.23 3.31 19.05
C LYS A 95 -0.19 4.82 19.25
N GLN A 96 1.01 5.40 19.39
CA GLN A 96 1.19 6.84 19.64
C GLN A 96 0.55 7.70 18.55
N TYR A 97 0.65 7.27 17.29
CA TYR A 97 0.14 8.03 16.16
C TYR A 97 -1.19 7.49 15.60
N ASN A 98 -1.80 6.51 16.26
CA ASN A 98 -3.05 5.89 15.83
C ASN A 98 -2.98 5.47 14.36
N MET A 99 -1.86 4.86 13.94
CA MET A 99 -1.62 4.41 12.56
C MET A 99 -1.23 2.93 12.52
N TYR A 100 -1.56 2.25 11.42
CA TYR A 100 -1.01 0.93 11.14
C TYR A 100 0.47 1.04 10.76
N VAL A 101 1.26 0.01 11.08
CA VAL A 101 2.65 -0.06 10.62
C VAL A 101 2.96 -1.45 10.11
N ILE A 102 3.49 -1.54 8.89
CA ILE A 102 4.11 -2.76 8.36
C ILE A 102 5.57 -2.73 8.76
N CYS A 103 5.98 -3.72 9.57
CA CYS A 103 7.29 -3.87 10.17
C CYS A 103 7.97 -5.14 9.64
N PRO A 104 8.74 -5.05 8.54
CA PRO A 104 9.45 -6.20 7.98
C PRO A 104 10.75 -6.48 8.73
N LEU A 105 10.94 -7.72 9.17
CA LEU A 105 12.12 -8.15 9.92
C LEU A 105 12.40 -9.64 9.68
N ARG A 106 13.55 -10.10 10.16
CA ARG A 106 13.88 -11.53 10.20
C ARG A 106 13.29 -12.14 11.48
N GLU A 107 12.34 -13.06 11.30
CA GLU A 107 11.66 -13.77 12.38
C GLU A 107 12.45 -15.01 12.80
N GLN A 108 12.65 -15.22 14.09
CA GLN A 108 13.06 -16.49 14.68
C GLN A 108 11.82 -17.23 15.19
N ALA A 109 11.45 -18.35 14.55
CA ALA A 109 10.30 -19.19 14.91
C ALA A 109 10.77 -20.61 15.29
N GLY A 110 11.15 -20.79 16.54
CA GLY A 110 11.80 -22.03 16.98
C GLY A 110 13.15 -22.21 16.27
N PRO A 111 13.40 -23.34 15.58
CA PRO A 111 14.62 -23.56 14.81
C PRO A 111 14.61 -22.85 13.44
N GLU A 112 13.48 -22.39 12.97
CA GLU A 112 13.29 -21.83 11.64
C GLU A 112 13.42 -20.29 11.65
N GLN A 113 13.94 -19.73 10.55
CA GLN A 113 14.01 -18.29 10.34
C GLN A 113 13.29 -17.90 9.07
N TYR A 114 12.51 -16.80 9.12
CA TYR A 114 11.69 -16.30 8.01
C TYR A 114 11.92 -14.83 7.78
N ASN A 115 11.81 -14.41 6.52
CA ASN A 115 11.62 -13.01 6.16
C ASN A 115 10.15 -12.70 6.35
N THR A 116 9.82 -11.90 7.37
CA THR A 116 8.44 -11.68 7.83
C THR A 116 8.10 -10.20 7.89
N ALA A 117 6.99 -9.82 7.30
CA ALA A 117 6.38 -8.50 7.45
C ALA A 117 5.22 -8.59 8.44
N VAL A 118 5.36 -7.93 9.59
CA VAL A 118 4.34 -7.87 10.64
C VAL A 118 3.47 -6.65 10.43
N LEU A 119 2.15 -6.83 10.43
CA LEU A 119 1.19 -5.74 10.45
C LEU A 119 0.82 -5.43 11.90
N LEU A 120 1.13 -4.24 12.36
CA LEU A 120 0.72 -3.67 13.63
C LEU A 120 -0.50 -2.78 13.40
N ASP A 121 -1.52 -2.89 14.26
CA ASP A 121 -2.72 -2.07 14.19
C ASP A 121 -2.54 -0.71 14.91
N ARG A 122 -3.58 0.12 14.89
CA ARG A 122 -3.59 1.45 15.53
C ARG A 122 -3.42 1.41 17.05
N ARG A 123 -3.61 0.25 17.69
CA ARG A 123 -3.41 0.03 19.13
C ARG A 123 -2.00 -0.48 19.43
N GLY A 124 -1.21 -0.77 18.39
CA GLY A 124 0.09 -1.41 18.47
C GLY A 124 0.00 -2.91 18.68
N GLU A 125 -1.13 -3.53 18.39
CA GLU A 125 -1.31 -4.97 18.46
C GLU A 125 -0.96 -5.61 17.11
N ILE A 126 -0.49 -6.86 17.14
CA ILE A 126 -0.20 -7.61 15.91
C ILE A 126 -1.52 -8.01 15.27
N ALA A 127 -1.90 -7.32 14.18
CA ALA A 127 -3.08 -7.64 13.38
C ALA A 127 -2.84 -8.83 12.44
N GLY A 128 -1.58 -9.11 12.10
CA GLY A 128 -1.22 -10.25 11.28
C GLY A 128 0.24 -10.24 10.84
N ARG A 129 0.62 -11.25 10.08
CA ARG A 129 1.96 -11.34 9.49
C ARG A 129 1.93 -12.04 8.14
N TYR A 130 2.83 -11.63 7.28
CA TYR A 130 3.14 -12.26 6.01
C TYR A 130 4.57 -12.77 6.05
N ARG A 131 4.80 -14.05 5.84
CA ARG A 131 6.11 -14.65 5.63
C ARG A 131 6.37 -14.76 4.13
N LYS A 132 7.49 -14.23 3.65
CA LYS A 132 7.89 -14.23 2.25
C LYS A 132 7.75 -15.63 1.64
N VAL A 133 7.03 -15.72 0.53
CA VAL A 133 6.73 -17.00 -0.12
C VAL A 133 7.91 -17.44 -0.98
N PHE A 134 8.45 -16.55 -1.80
CA PHE A 134 9.62 -16.84 -2.62
C PHE A 134 10.85 -16.16 -2.03
N VAL A 135 11.64 -16.94 -1.30
CA VAL A 135 12.90 -16.50 -0.69
C VAL A 135 13.98 -16.46 -1.77
N PHE A 136 14.75 -15.37 -1.83
CA PHE A 136 15.90 -15.28 -2.73
C PHE A 136 17.02 -16.24 -2.28
N TRP A 137 17.70 -16.88 -3.22
CA TRP A 137 18.69 -17.94 -2.97
C TRP A 137 19.79 -17.59 -1.96
N GLY A 138 20.16 -16.32 -1.85
CA GLY A 138 21.23 -15.87 -0.95
C GLY A 138 20.79 -15.52 0.47
N GLU A 139 19.51 -15.58 0.80
CA GLU A 139 19.01 -15.17 2.13
C GLU A 139 19.26 -16.20 3.21
N GLY A 140 19.36 -17.50 2.87
CA GLY A 140 19.56 -18.58 3.84
C GLY A 140 18.40 -18.77 4.81
N LEU A 141 17.17 -18.42 4.40
CA LEU A 141 15.96 -18.43 5.21
C LEU A 141 15.03 -19.59 4.83
N ASN A 142 14.14 -19.95 5.75
CA ASN A 142 13.09 -20.92 5.50
C ASN A 142 12.04 -20.35 4.54
N VAL A 143 11.54 -21.19 3.64
CA VAL A 143 10.43 -20.85 2.74
C VAL A 143 9.11 -20.96 3.51
N SER A 144 8.23 -19.97 3.34
CA SER A 144 6.90 -20.01 3.95
C SER A 144 6.08 -21.20 3.43
N ARG A 145 5.39 -21.88 4.34
CA ARG A 145 4.37 -22.88 3.98
C ARG A 145 2.98 -22.24 3.80
N GLU A 146 2.86 -20.96 4.12
CA GLU A 146 1.65 -20.17 3.98
C GLU A 146 1.69 -19.46 2.63
N GLY A 147 0.54 -19.29 1.98
CA GLY A 147 0.41 -18.52 0.76
C GLY A 147 0.23 -17.02 1.03
N VAL A 148 -0.28 -16.31 0.03
CA VAL A 148 -0.67 -14.91 0.15
C VAL A 148 -1.78 -14.75 1.17
N LYS A 149 -1.72 -13.66 1.93
CA LYS A 149 -2.76 -13.25 2.89
C LYS A 149 -3.18 -11.82 2.64
N THR A 150 -4.43 -11.55 2.90
CA THR A 150 -4.94 -10.18 3.02
C THR A 150 -5.31 -9.88 4.46
N PHE A 151 -5.26 -8.60 4.80
CA PHE A 151 -5.56 -8.11 6.14
C PHE A 151 -6.60 -7.01 6.04
N ASP A 152 -7.65 -7.11 6.84
CA ASP A 152 -8.68 -6.07 6.91
C ASP A 152 -8.22 -4.97 7.88
N ALA A 153 -7.89 -3.81 7.34
CA ALA A 153 -7.71 -2.58 8.11
C ALA A 153 -9.03 -1.80 8.15
N ASP A 154 -9.17 -0.86 9.06
CA ASP A 154 -10.39 -0.05 9.20
C ASP A 154 -10.69 0.83 7.97
N PHE A 155 -9.70 1.06 7.13
CA PHE A 155 -9.82 1.83 5.89
C PHE A 155 -9.98 0.97 4.63
N GLY A 156 -9.71 -0.34 4.67
CA GLY A 156 -9.78 -1.22 3.51
C GLY A 156 -8.90 -2.46 3.63
N ARG A 157 -8.93 -3.31 2.61
CA ARG A 157 -8.18 -4.57 2.58
C ARG A 157 -6.82 -4.40 1.94
N ILE A 158 -5.77 -4.82 2.65
CA ILE A 158 -4.39 -4.75 2.18
C ILE A 158 -3.78 -6.14 2.00
N ALA A 159 -2.79 -6.25 1.12
CA ALA A 159 -1.88 -7.39 1.02
C ALA A 159 -0.43 -6.92 1.20
N ILE A 160 0.43 -7.86 1.53
CA ILE A 160 1.88 -7.64 1.63
C ILE A 160 2.55 -8.71 0.80
N LEU A 161 3.45 -8.30 -0.11
CA LEU A 161 4.40 -9.15 -0.82
C LEU A 161 5.79 -8.58 -0.60
N THR A 162 6.83 -9.41 -0.55
CA THR A 162 8.17 -8.95 -0.18
C THR A 162 9.18 -9.21 -1.30
N CYS A 163 9.83 -8.15 -1.78
CA CYS A 163 11.05 -8.21 -2.60
C CYS A 163 10.95 -9.21 -3.77
N PHE A 164 11.59 -10.38 -3.65
CA PHE A 164 11.70 -11.39 -4.69
C PHE A 164 10.35 -12.00 -5.12
N ASP A 165 9.29 -11.87 -4.30
CA ASP A 165 7.91 -12.22 -4.66
C ASP A 165 7.43 -11.47 -5.92
N LEU A 166 8.08 -10.35 -6.28
CA LEU A 166 7.77 -9.59 -7.50
C LEU A 166 7.81 -10.44 -8.77
N ASN A 167 8.69 -11.43 -8.82
CA ASN A 167 8.92 -12.25 -10.02
C ASN A 167 7.85 -13.32 -10.28
N TYR A 168 6.88 -13.47 -9.37
CA TYR A 168 5.90 -14.55 -9.37
C TYR A 168 4.49 -13.99 -9.50
N ALA A 169 4.00 -13.91 -10.75
CA ALA A 169 2.73 -13.26 -11.09
C ALA A 169 1.52 -13.88 -10.38
N GLU A 170 1.57 -15.17 -10.05
CA GLU A 170 0.52 -15.86 -9.32
C GLU A 170 0.24 -15.26 -7.94
N LEU A 171 1.27 -14.75 -7.23
CA LEU A 171 1.08 -14.10 -5.93
C LEU A 171 0.29 -12.79 -6.06
N TRP A 172 0.60 -12.01 -7.11
CA TRP A 172 -0.08 -10.75 -7.40
C TRP A 172 -1.55 -11.01 -7.84
N GLN A 173 -1.78 -12.07 -8.60
CA GLN A 173 -3.13 -12.53 -8.94
C GLN A 173 -3.89 -12.98 -7.70
N GLU A 174 -3.25 -13.66 -6.76
CA GLU A 174 -3.87 -14.11 -5.52
C GLU A 174 -4.26 -12.93 -4.62
N CYS A 175 -3.45 -11.86 -4.56
CA CYS A 175 -3.84 -10.61 -3.91
C CYS A 175 -5.17 -10.05 -4.46
N ASP A 176 -5.35 -10.05 -5.79
CA ASP A 176 -6.61 -9.63 -6.43
C ASP A 176 -7.76 -10.59 -6.08
N ALA A 177 -7.53 -11.90 -6.16
CA ALA A 177 -8.54 -12.91 -5.85
C ALA A 177 -9.03 -12.81 -4.40
N LEU A 178 -8.15 -12.45 -3.46
CA LEU A 178 -8.45 -12.21 -2.05
C LEU A 178 -9.02 -10.79 -1.78
N GLY A 179 -9.14 -9.95 -2.81
CA GLY A 179 -9.80 -8.65 -2.72
C GLY A 179 -8.93 -7.52 -2.20
N ALA A 180 -7.60 -7.60 -2.31
CA ALA A 180 -6.71 -6.51 -1.94
C ALA A 180 -7.04 -5.21 -2.70
N GLU A 181 -7.00 -4.09 -2.01
CA GLU A 181 -7.17 -2.74 -2.55
C GLU A 181 -5.83 -2.01 -2.61
N ILE A 182 -4.91 -2.35 -1.70
CA ILE A 182 -3.52 -1.87 -1.67
C ILE A 182 -2.61 -3.09 -1.48
N VAL A 183 -1.56 -3.18 -2.29
CA VAL A 183 -0.47 -4.14 -2.09
C VAL A 183 0.77 -3.36 -1.67
N PHE A 184 1.24 -3.60 -0.45
CA PHE A 184 2.52 -3.10 0.03
C PHE A 184 3.64 -4.05 -0.40
N TRP A 185 4.73 -3.48 -0.87
CA TRP A 185 5.87 -4.25 -1.35
C TRP A 185 7.17 -3.75 -0.70
N PRO A 186 7.44 -4.10 0.57
CA PRO A 186 8.73 -3.88 1.19
C PRO A 186 9.83 -4.65 0.45
N SER A 187 10.92 -3.95 0.10
CA SER A 187 11.96 -4.51 -0.74
C SER A 187 13.32 -3.87 -0.49
N ALA A 188 14.38 -4.62 -0.79
CA ALA A 188 15.75 -4.16 -0.84
C ALA A 188 16.10 -3.50 -2.19
N TYR A 189 15.22 -3.57 -3.21
CA TYR A 189 15.45 -3.00 -4.54
C TYR A 189 14.19 -2.34 -5.12
N GLY A 190 14.33 -1.64 -6.26
CA GLY A 190 13.28 -0.76 -6.79
C GLY A 190 12.12 -1.43 -7.54
N GLY A 191 12.29 -2.66 -8.01
CA GLY A 191 11.27 -3.46 -8.72
C GLY A 191 10.93 -3.00 -10.15
N GLY A 192 10.81 -1.71 -10.41
CA GLY A 192 10.60 -1.15 -11.75
C GLY A 192 9.22 -1.43 -12.37
N SER A 193 9.18 -1.51 -13.70
CA SER A 193 7.94 -1.62 -14.49
C SER A 193 7.01 -2.80 -14.18
N PRO A 194 7.45 -3.97 -13.69
CA PRO A 194 6.53 -5.03 -13.30
C PRO A 194 5.51 -4.59 -12.24
N LEU A 195 5.88 -3.72 -11.30
CA LEU A 195 4.95 -3.18 -10.29
C LEU A 195 3.80 -2.38 -10.92
N ASN A 196 4.11 -1.55 -11.93
CA ASN A 196 3.11 -0.80 -12.69
C ASN A 196 2.20 -1.75 -13.49
N ALA A 197 2.76 -2.82 -14.06
CA ALA A 197 2.00 -3.83 -14.79
C ALA A 197 0.99 -4.53 -13.88
N TYR A 198 1.37 -4.95 -12.68
CA TYR A 198 0.46 -5.58 -11.72
C TYR A 198 -0.65 -4.62 -11.25
N ALA A 199 -0.30 -3.36 -10.96
CA ALA A 199 -1.31 -2.35 -10.64
C ALA A 199 -2.32 -2.17 -11.77
N THR A 200 -1.86 -2.14 -13.04
CA THR A 200 -2.73 -2.06 -14.22
C THR A 200 -3.61 -3.31 -14.38
N LEU A 201 -3.03 -4.51 -14.21
CA LEU A 201 -3.75 -5.77 -14.44
C LEU A 201 -4.81 -6.04 -13.39
N TYR A 202 -4.51 -5.71 -12.13
CA TYR A 202 -5.37 -6.06 -10.99
C TYR A 202 -6.11 -4.86 -10.37
N ARG A 203 -5.80 -3.63 -10.80
CA ARG A 203 -6.51 -2.39 -10.42
C ARG A 203 -6.57 -2.14 -8.92
N TYR A 204 -5.46 -2.45 -8.25
CA TYR A 204 -5.19 -2.06 -6.88
C TYR A 204 -4.01 -1.08 -6.83
N TYR A 205 -3.88 -0.35 -5.74
CA TYR A 205 -2.71 0.48 -5.51
C TYR A 205 -1.51 -0.40 -5.15
N VAL A 206 -0.31 -0.02 -5.60
CA VAL A 206 0.94 -0.65 -5.18
C VAL A 206 1.80 0.38 -4.47
N VAL A 207 2.29 0.01 -3.29
CA VAL A 207 3.16 0.84 -2.44
C VAL A 207 4.53 0.18 -2.34
N PRO A 208 5.44 0.46 -3.29
CA PRO A 208 6.82 0.00 -3.22
C PRO A 208 7.60 0.75 -2.13
N VAL A 209 8.35 0.01 -1.32
CA VAL A 209 9.13 0.58 -0.20
C VAL A 209 10.64 0.41 -0.43
N GLY A 210 11.08 0.49 -1.67
CA GLY A 210 12.49 0.52 -2.03
C GLY A 210 12.90 1.90 -2.54
N GLU A 211 12.18 2.42 -3.55
CA GLU A 211 12.48 3.69 -4.22
C GLU A 211 11.34 4.73 -4.13
N GLY A 212 10.20 4.36 -3.55
CA GLY A 212 9.11 5.30 -3.24
C GLY A 212 8.24 5.74 -4.41
N ASN A 213 8.19 4.98 -5.49
CA ASN A 213 7.30 5.23 -6.61
C ASN A 213 5.92 4.63 -6.34
N LEU A 214 5.09 5.32 -5.57
CA LEU A 214 3.73 4.87 -5.31
C LEU A 214 2.93 4.82 -6.61
N ILE A 215 2.19 3.73 -6.83
CA ILE A 215 1.52 3.44 -8.09
C ILE A 215 0.01 3.36 -7.85
N ASP A 216 -0.74 4.10 -8.66
CA ASP A 216 -2.19 4.11 -8.58
C ASP A 216 -2.82 2.88 -9.27
N ALA A 217 -4.11 2.67 -9.03
CA ALA A 217 -4.87 1.55 -9.59
C ALA A 217 -4.99 1.58 -11.13
N THR A 218 -4.50 2.62 -11.82
CA THR A 218 -4.37 2.67 -13.29
C THR A 218 -3.00 2.23 -13.78
N GLY A 219 -2.09 1.90 -12.88
CA GLY A 219 -0.71 1.54 -13.18
C GLY A 219 0.23 2.74 -13.36
N LYS A 220 -0.24 3.97 -13.10
CA LYS A 220 0.60 5.16 -13.16
C LYS A 220 1.27 5.44 -11.84
N THR A 221 2.51 5.90 -11.88
CA THR A 221 3.18 6.47 -10.71
C THR A 221 2.46 7.74 -10.28
N LEU A 222 2.21 7.88 -8.98
CA LEU A 222 1.57 9.07 -8.41
C LEU A 222 2.50 10.28 -8.49
N GLU A 223 1.97 11.40 -8.94
CA GLU A 223 2.71 12.67 -9.06
C GLU A 223 2.68 13.47 -7.75
N ASN A 224 1.55 13.42 -7.03
CA ASN A 224 1.32 14.17 -5.79
C ASN A 224 1.81 13.38 -4.58
N VAL A 225 3.13 13.24 -4.45
CA VAL A 225 3.77 12.53 -3.35
C VAL A 225 4.55 13.53 -2.49
N GLU A 226 4.15 13.65 -1.23
CA GLU A 226 4.86 14.46 -0.24
C GLU A 226 6.12 13.75 0.25
N LYS A 227 7.14 14.50 0.58
CA LYS A 227 8.41 13.99 1.10
C LYS A 227 8.76 14.67 2.43
N PRO A 228 8.12 14.28 3.54
CA PRO A 228 8.39 14.88 4.86
C PRO A 228 9.83 14.76 5.29
N LEU A 229 10.49 13.65 4.95
CA LEU A 229 11.92 13.41 5.12
C LEU A 229 12.54 12.85 3.83
N PRO A 230 13.87 12.93 3.65
CA PRO A 230 14.57 12.23 2.58
C PRO A 230 14.18 10.72 2.59
N LYS A 231 13.89 10.14 1.43
CA LYS A 231 13.47 8.72 1.30
C LYS A 231 12.18 8.36 2.04
N GLN A 232 11.33 9.33 2.32
CA GLN A 232 9.97 9.12 2.82
C GLN A 232 8.97 9.70 1.83
N PHE A 233 7.99 8.90 1.46
CA PHE A 233 7.01 9.21 0.43
C PHE A 233 5.62 9.03 1.02
N VAL A 234 4.84 10.11 1.06
CA VAL A 234 3.48 10.12 1.62
C VAL A 234 2.49 10.55 0.56
N ALA A 235 1.43 9.78 0.38
CA ALA A 235 0.36 10.10 -0.55
C ALA A 235 -1.00 9.74 0.02
N THR A 236 -2.05 10.42 -0.47
CA THR A 236 -3.44 10.06 -0.20
C THR A 236 -3.99 9.27 -1.38
N LEU A 237 -4.54 8.10 -1.10
CA LEU A 237 -5.17 7.20 -2.05
C LEU A 237 -6.68 7.25 -1.87
N ASP A 238 -7.44 7.23 -2.97
CA ASP A 238 -8.90 7.08 -2.91
C ASP A 238 -9.28 5.64 -3.26
N LEU A 239 -9.62 4.84 -2.26
CA LEU A 239 -10.00 3.43 -2.44
C LEU A 239 -11.42 3.24 -2.98
N ASP A 240 -12.19 4.31 -3.17
CA ASP A 240 -13.54 4.23 -3.73
C ASP A 240 -13.59 4.38 -5.26
N ARG A 241 -12.44 4.69 -5.89
CA ARG A 241 -12.33 4.71 -7.36
C ARG A 241 -12.67 3.33 -7.91
N THR A 242 -13.67 3.23 -8.79
CA THR A 242 -14.23 1.96 -9.23
C THR A 242 -14.15 1.80 -10.74
N PHE A 243 -13.50 0.72 -11.19
CA PHE A 243 -13.45 0.35 -12.60
C PHE A 243 -14.67 -0.47 -12.99
N ILE A 244 -15.21 -0.18 -14.17
CA ILE A 244 -16.38 -0.84 -14.75
C ILE A 244 -16.07 -1.23 -16.19
N HIS A 245 -16.34 -2.47 -16.58
CA HIS A 245 -16.31 -2.87 -17.99
C HIS A 245 -17.56 -2.37 -18.71
N LYS A 246 -17.41 -1.92 -19.97
CA LYS A 246 -18.53 -1.40 -20.77
C LYS A 246 -19.59 -2.45 -21.06
N ASP A 247 -19.20 -3.73 -21.16
CA ASP A 247 -20.11 -4.82 -21.48
C ASP A 247 -21.22 -4.94 -20.44
N PHE A 248 -22.46 -5.01 -20.90
CA PHE A 248 -23.67 -5.12 -20.08
C PHE A 248 -23.94 -3.96 -19.11
N ASN A 249 -23.10 -2.93 -19.09
CA ASN A 249 -23.20 -1.80 -18.16
C ASN A 249 -23.49 -0.44 -18.83
N GLY A 250 -23.43 -0.35 -20.17
CA GLY A 250 -23.49 0.93 -20.88
C GLY A 250 -24.65 1.83 -20.47
N GLU A 251 -25.89 1.32 -20.60
CA GLU A 251 -27.11 2.09 -20.24
C GLU A 251 -27.18 2.39 -18.73
N LYS A 252 -26.75 1.44 -17.90
CA LYS A 252 -26.77 1.59 -16.44
C LYS A 252 -25.83 2.67 -15.97
N VAL A 253 -24.61 2.72 -16.52
CA VAL A 253 -23.62 3.77 -16.23
C VAL A 253 -24.09 5.11 -16.74
N ALA A 254 -24.65 5.17 -17.96
CA ALA A 254 -25.21 6.44 -18.50
C ALA A 254 -26.34 6.96 -17.62
N ARG A 255 -27.24 6.08 -17.14
CA ARG A 255 -28.31 6.43 -16.21
C ARG A 255 -27.76 6.91 -14.87
N LEU A 256 -26.81 6.19 -14.27
CA LEU A 256 -26.16 6.58 -13.03
C LEU A 256 -25.54 7.99 -13.13
N LEU A 257 -24.73 8.24 -14.15
CA LEU A 257 -24.07 9.53 -14.35
C LEU A 257 -25.05 10.69 -14.60
N LYS A 258 -26.21 10.40 -15.17
CA LYS A 258 -27.29 11.40 -15.38
C LYS A 258 -28.05 11.69 -14.10
N GLU A 259 -28.48 10.66 -13.37
CA GLU A 259 -29.35 10.78 -12.21
C GLU A 259 -28.59 11.23 -10.95
N ARG A 260 -27.32 10.84 -10.82
CA ARG A 260 -26.47 11.13 -9.66
C ARG A 260 -25.26 12.01 -10.01
N LYS A 261 -25.43 12.93 -10.97
CA LYS A 261 -24.39 13.82 -11.54
C LYS A 261 -23.61 14.64 -10.49
N ASP A 262 -24.22 14.95 -9.34
CA ASP A 262 -23.62 15.71 -8.26
C ASP A 262 -22.92 14.81 -7.21
N GLU A 263 -22.96 13.50 -7.39
CA GLU A 263 -22.45 12.52 -6.43
C GLU A 263 -21.36 11.63 -7.01
N VAL A 264 -21.37 11.39 -8.32
CA VAL A 264 -20.41 10.55 -9.03
C VAL A 264 -20.03 11.17 -10.37
N ALA A 265 -18.77 11.00 -10.75
CA ALA A 265 -18.25 11.45 -12.04
C ALA A 265 -17.48 10.33 -12.75
N LEU A 266 -17.50 10.40 -14.08
CA LEU A 266 -16.55 9.66 -14.91
C LEU A 266 -15.18 10.36 -14.81
N GLU A 267 -14.24 9.74 -14.10
CA GLU A 267 -12.88 10.25 -13.99
C GLU A 267 -12.09 10.02 -15.29
N ARG A 268 -12.23 8.81 -15.85
CA ARG A 268 -11.51 8.43 -17.06
C ARG A 268 -12.25 7.36 -17.87
N HIS A 269 -12.17 7.50 -19.19
CA HIS A 269 -12.57 6.48 -20.14
C HIS A 269 -11.33 5.84 -20.78
N PHE A 270 -11.18 4.56 -20.61
CA PHE A 270 -10.14 3.73 -21.21
C PHE A 270 -10.75 3.08 -22.47
N ALA A 271 -10.72 3.81 -23.59
CA ALA A 271 -11.45 3.42 -24.79
C ALA A 271 -10.96 2.09 -25.39
N MET A 272 -9.65 1.87 -25.38
CA MET A 272 -9.04 0.66 -25.96
C MET A 272 -9.30 -0.57 -25.10
N GLU A 273 -9.29 -0.41 -23.78
CA GLU A 273 -9.55 -1.47 -22.81
C GLU A 273 -11.07 -1.72 -22.61
N GLY A 274 -11.91 -0.78 -23.01
CA GLY A 274 -13.35 -0.82 -22.80
C GLY A 274 -13.75 -0.62 -21.34
N TRP A 275 -13.00 0.21 -20.58
CA TRP A 275 -13.26 0.46 -19.18
C TRP A 275 -13.62 1.91 -18.88
N TRP A 276 -14.41 2.07 -17.86
CA TRP A 276 -14.67 3.36 -17.21
C TRP A 276 -14.15 3.35 -15.79
N LEU A 277 -13.56 4.46 -15.37
CA LEU A 277 -13.17 4.70 -13.99
C LEU A 277 -14.09 5.77 -13.42
N LEU A 278 -14.89 5.41 -12.44
CA LEU A 278 -15.77 6.32 -11.71
C LEU A 278 -15.17 6.70 -10.37
N LYS A 279 -15.46 7.92 -9.94
CA LYS A 279 -15.13 8.43 -8.60
C LYS A 279 -16.30 9.16 -7.97
N ALA A 280 -16.39 9.15 -6.64
CA ALA A 280 -17.29 9.99 -5.90
C ALA A 280 -16.89 11.47 -6.01
N THR A 281 -17.88 12.38 -6.03
CA THR A 281 -17.69 13.83 -6.05
C THR A 281 -18.23 14.51 -4.80
N LYS A 282 -18.89 13.74 -3.92
CA LYS A 282 -19.51 14.22 -2.70
C LYS A 282 -19.09 13.38 -1.50
N PRO A 283 -18.74 13.98 -0.36
CA PRO A 283 -18.46 13.25 0.88
C PRO A 283 -19.60 12.32 1.29
N GLY A 284 -19.26 11.16 1.83
CA GLY A 284 -20.24 10.16 2.28
C GLY A 284 -20.92 9.37 1.16
N VAL A 285 -20.58 9.64 -0.10
CA VAL A 285 -21.02 8.84 -1.25
C VAL A 285 -19.96 7.80 -1.58
N HIS A 286 -20.38 6.56 -1.81
CA HIS A 286 -19.53 5.47 -2.21
C HIS A 286 -19.94 4.92 -3.58
N VAL A 287 -19.00 4.95 -4.54
CA VAL A 287 -19.27 4.50 -5.93
C VAL A 287 -19.70 3.03 -5.96
N ARG A 288 -19.11 2.18 -5.12
CA ARG A 288 -19.51 0.75 -5.04
C ARG A 288 -20.94 0.54 -4.59
N ASP A 289 -21.47 1.39 -3.72
CA ASP A 289 -22.87 1.30 -3.29
C ASP A 289 -23.81 1.78 -4.39
N LEU A 290 -23.44 2.85 -5.10
CA LEU A 290 -24.14 3.26 -6.31
C LEU A 290 -24.12 2.18 -7.39
N CYS A 291 -23.00 1.48 -7.59
CA CYS A 291 -22.95 0.33 -8.51
C CYS A 291 -23.96 -0.76 -8.14
N LYS A 292 -24.08 -1.10 -6.86
CA LYS A 292 -25.09 -2.06 -6.37
C LYS A 292 -26.52 -1.57 -6.62
N GLU A 293 -26.83 -0.31 -6.28
CA GLU A 293 -28.13 0.32 -6.49
C GLU A 293 -28.56 0.25 -7.96
N TYR A 294 -27.63 0.56 -8.88
CA TYR A 294 -27.88 0.58 -10.33
C TYR A 294 -27.64 -0.77 -11.01
N LYS A 295 -27.35 -1.84 -10.24
CA LYS A 295 -27.02 -3.19 -10.76
C LYS A 295 -25.89 -3.17 -11.79
N ILE A 296 -24.89 -2.35 -11.53
CA ILE A 296 -23.66 -2.26 -12.31
C ILE A 296 -22.66 -3.25 -11.73
N GLU A 297 -22.17 -4.17 -12.56
CA GLU A 297 -21.09 -5.09 -12.20
C GLU A 297 -19.75 -4.37 -12.33
N THR A 298 -18.93 -4.36 -11.29
CA THR A 298 -17.58 -3.78 -11.36
C THR A 298 -16.68 -4.64 -12.24
N LEU A 299 -15.59 -4.07 -12.75
CA LEU A 299 -14.64 -4.82 -13.60
C LEU A 299 -14.06 -6.05 -12.89
N ARG A 300 -13.77 -5.94 -11.58
CA ARG A 300 -13.28 -7.08 -10.78
C ARG A 300 -14.32 -8.19 -10.67
N GLU A 301 -15.56 -7.85 -10.34
CA GLU A 301 -16.67 -8.81 -10.26
C GLU A 301 -16.90 -9.49 -11.59
N TYR A 302 -16.94 -8.73 -12.69
CA TYR A 302 -17.07 -9.23 -14.08
C TYR A 302 -15.98 -10.26 -14.42
N GLN A 303 -14.72 -9.94 -14.14
CA GLN A 303 -13.60 -10.84 -14.46
C GLN A 303 -13.58 -12.08 -13.57
N HIS A 304 -13.88 -11.97 -12.29
CA HIS A 304 -13.94 -13.10 -11.38
C HIS A 304 -15.11 -14.03 -11.73
N ARG A 305 -16.29 -13.48 -12.04
CA ARG A 305 -17.43 -14.25 -12.50
C ARG A 305 -17.12 -14.96 -13.81
N SER A 306 -16.66 -14.23 -14.82
CA SER A 306 -16.31 -14.79 -16.11
C SER A 306 -15.28 -15.92 -16.02
N ARG A 307 -14.26 -15.75 -15.19
CA ARG A 307 -13.25 -16.79 -14.94
C ARG A 307 -13.86 -18.05 -14.35
N ARG A 308 -14.75 -17.93 -13.36
CA ARG A 308 -15.42 -19.10 -12.76
C ARG A 308 -16.27 -19.82 -13.79
N GLU A 309 -17.18 -19.11 -14.46
CA GLU A 309 -18.13 -19.68 -15.43
C GLU A 309 -17.42 -20.33 -16.63
N ILE A 310 -16.37 -19.68 -17.16
CA ILE A 310 -15.60 -20.22 -18.28
C ILE A 310 -14.79 -21.44 -17.84
N ASN A 311 -14.21 -21.46 -16.64
CA ASN A 311 -13.48 -22.62 -16.14
C ASN A 311 -14.41 -23.83 -15.88
N GLU A 312 -15.62 -23.59 -15.41
CA GLU A 312 -16.64 -24.65 -15.28
C GLU A 312 -17.05 -25.19 -16.66
N ALA A 313 -17.35 -24.28 -17.61
CA ALA A 313 -17.68 -24.68 -18.97
C ALA A 313 -16.55 -25.47 -19.66
N ARG A 314 -15.29 -25.09 -19.43
CA ARG A 314 -14.12 -25.84 -19.92
C ARG A 314 -14.04 -27.26 -19.38
N LYS A 315 -14.34 -27.45 -18.08
CA LYS A 315 -14.36 -28.79 -17.45
C LYS A 315 -15.45 -29.68 -18.04
N GLU A 316 -16.61 -29.09 -18.35
CA GLU A 316 -17.78 -29.77 -18.83
C GLU A 316 -17.83 -29.89 -20.37
N GLY A 317 -16.94 -29.21 -21.09
CA GLY A 317 -16.93 -29.14 -22.55
C GLY A 317 -18.16 -28.45 -23.16
N ARG A 318 -18.85 -27.58 -22.39
CA ARG A 318 -20.05 -26.85 -22.84
C ARG A 318 -19.73 -25.45 -23.37
N ARG A 319 -20.70 -24.90 -24.13
CA ARG A 319 -20.65 -23.48 -24.55
C ARG A 319 -20.92 -22.53 -23.39
N VAL A 320 -20.40 -21.30 -23.46
CA VAL A 320 -20.68 -20.16 -22.56
C VAL A 320 -21.53 -19.13 -23.25
#